data_8a11717d5d1072ba67b6443f349ee1de
#
_entry.id   8a11717d5d1072ba67b6443f349ee1de
#
_cell.length_a   1.000
_cell.length_b   1.000
_cell.length_c   1.000
_cell.angle_alpha   90.00
_cell.angle_beta   90.00
_cell.angle_gamma   90.00
#
_symmetry.space_group_name_H-M   'P 1'
#
loop_
_entity.id
_entity.type
_entity.pdbx_description
1 polymer ?
#
loop_
_entity_poly.entity_id
_entity_poly.type
_entity_poly.pdbx_seq_one_letter_code
_entity_poly.pdbx_strand_id
1 'polypeptide(L)'
;MDLSVKEYKQRLAYKLVDKFTSEFYEKTGMKARVMVEQLNYPKSDKNIFHDKIVSLDRLENEMLTAVPFKLDKNPLKDKSRKGEYVDVRCIFCYIACKMMGFSLISVGRYLGKDHTSIIHMNKRAQNLINTDERFLSLFKIIYEKLNITADAGTI
;
A
#
# COMPACT_ATOMS: atom_id res chain seq x y z
N MET A 1 23.00 -2.04 13.35
CA MET A 1 22.51 -3.39 13.05
C MET A 1 23.16 -3.86 11.76
N ASP A 2 24.02 -4.82 11.88
CA ASP A 2 24.64 -5.42 10.71
C ASP A 2 23.62 -6.30 10.00
N LEU A 3 23.27 -5.91 8.80
CA LEU A 3 22.44 -6.72 7.91
C LEU A 3 23.21 -8.03 7.59
N SER A 4 22.53 -9.13 7.63
CA SER A 4 23.15 -10.39 7.18
C SER A 4 23.61 -10.23 5.72
N VAL A 5 24.67 -10.93 5.34
CA VAL A 5 25.19 -10.93 3.95
C VAL A 5 24.10 -11.27 2.94
N LYS A 6 23.16 -12.12 3.32
CA LYS A 6 22.02 -12.51 2.51
C LYS A 6 21.07 -11.33 2.26
N GLU A 7 20.72 -10.58 3.31
CA GLU A 7 19.86 -9.42 3.21
C GLU A 7 20.51 -8.30 2.39
N TYR A 8 21.79 -8.08 2.56
CA TYR A 8 22.56 -7.12 1.76
C TYR A 8 22.52 -7.46 0.27
N LYS A 9 22.80 -8.72 -0.09
CA LYS A 9 22.74 -9.19 -1.48
C LYS A 9 21.36 -9.03 -2.09
N GLN A 10 20.32 -9.31 -1.32
CA GLN A 10 18.94 -9.13 -1.76
C GLN A 10 18.59 -7.67 -2.01
N ARG A 11 18.95 -6.77 -1.12
CA ARG A 11 18.74 -5.32 -1.31
C ARG A 11 19.50 -4.79 -2.53
N LEU A 12 20.72 -5.26 -2.74
CA LEU A 12 21.51 -4.90 -3.91
C LEU A 12 20.84 -5.38 -5.20
N ALA A 13 20.34 -6.61 -5.23
CA ALA A 13 19.63 -7.16 -6.38
C ALA A 13 18.38 -6.34 -6.73
N TYR A 14 17.59 -5.92 -5.73
CA TYR A 14 16.44 -5.04 -5.93
C TYR A 14 16.81 -3.70 -6.55
N LYS A 15 17.84 -3.05 -6.02
CA LYS A 15 18.31 -1.77 -6.55
C LYS A 15 18.75 -1.90 -8.02
N LEU A 16 19.41 -2.99 -8.35
CA LEU A 16 19.85 -3.25 -9.73
C LEU A 16 18.66 -3.51 -10.67
N VAL A 17 17.66 -4.26 -10.22
CA VAL A 17 16.43 -4.48 -11.01
C VAL A 17 15.67 -3.19 -11.20
N ASP A 18 15.48 -2.39 -10.16
CA ASP A 18 14.78 -1.10 -10.25
C ASP A 18 15.51 -0.14 -11.20
N LYS A 19 16.83 -0.08 -11.09
CA LYS A 19 17.66 0.75 -11.98
C LYS A 19 17.52 0.29 -13.42
N PHE A 20 17.64 -1.00 -13.69
CA PHE A 20 17.51 -1.57 -15.03
C PHE A 20 16.12 -1.29 -15.64
N THR A 21 15.06 -1.54 -14.90
CA THR A 21 13.68 -1.35 -15.38
C THR A 21 13.38 0.11 -15.69
N SER A 22 13.89 1.03 -14.87
CA SER A 22 13.74 2.47 -15.08
C SER A 22 14.50 2.93 -16.33
N GLU A 23 15.77 2.55 -16.47
CA GLU A 23 16.60 2.90 -17.63
C GLU A 23 16.05 2.27 -18.92
N PHE A 24 15.58 1.04 -18.84
CA PHE A 24 14.96 0.36 -20.00
C PHE A 24 13.69 1.09 -20.47
N TYR A 25 12.85 1.50 -19.54
CA TYR A 25 11.65 2.27 -19.86
C TYR A 25 11.97 3.63 -20.47
N GLU A 26 12.94 4.35 -19.93
CA GLU A 26 13.38 5.64 -20.47
C GLU A 26 13.92 5.54 -21.89
N LYS A 27 14.65 4.47 -22.19
CA LYS A 27 15.29 4.29 -23.50
C LYS A 27 14.36 3.68 -24.56
N THR A 28 13.42 2.86 -24.17
CA THR A 28 12.58 2.09 -25.11
C THR A 28 11.11 2.44 -25.08
N GLY A 29 10.63 3.09 -24.02
CA GLY A 29 9.20 3.31 -23.77
C GLY A 29 8.44 2.03 -23.41
N MET A 30 9.12 0.89 -23.29
CA MET A 30 8.53 -0.41 -22.98
C MET A 30 8.77 -0.80 -21.53
N LYS A 31 7.78 -1.47 -20.91
CA LYS A 31 7.94 -2.00 -19.55
C LYS A 31 8.65 -3.35 -19.59
N ALA A 32 9.78 -3.45 -18.89
CA ALA A 32 10.48 -4.71 -18.70
C ALA A 32 9.93 -5.47 -17.48
N ARG A 33 9.77 -6.78 -17.62
CA ARG A 33 9.52 -7.67 -16.50
C ARG A 33 10.79 -8.48 -16.25
N VAL A 34 11.41 -8.27 -15.11
CA VAL A 34 12.62 -9.00 -14.73
C VAL A 34 12.24 -10.07 -13.71
N MET A 35 12.55 -11.34 -14.04
CA MET A 35 12.39 -12.47 -13.11
C MET A 35 13.76 -12.88 -12.60
N VAL A 36 13.93 -12.93 -11.30
CA VAL A 36 15.15 -13.37 -10.65
C VAL A 36 14.88 -14.69 -9.95
N GLU A 37 15.35 -15.80 -10.52
CA GLU A 37 14.94 -17.15 -10.14
C GLU A 37 15.52 -17.67 -8.82
N GLN A 38 16.53 -17.08 -8.27
CA GLN A 38 17.23 -17.64 -7.09
C GLN A 38 17.14 -16.82 -5.82
N LEU A 39 16.33 -15.77 -5.83
CA LEU A 39 16.13 -14.96 -4.65
C LEU A 39 14.81 -15.37 -3.98
N ASN A 40 14.94 -16.12 -2.87
CA ASN A 40 13.90 -16.11 -1.86
C ASN A 40 13.82 -14.64 -1.36
N TYR A 41 13.00 -13.86 -1.99
CA TYR A 41 12.80 -12.47 -1.60
C TYR A 41 12.37 -12.40 -0.14
N PRO A 42 13.13 -11.76 0.74
CA PRO A 42 12.45 -11.06 1.80
C PRO A 42 11.65 -10.00 1.06
N LYS A 43 10.38 -10.15 1.11
CA LYS A 43 9.45 -9.21 0.51
C LYS A 43 9.87 -7.83 0.95
N SER A 44 10.05 -6.94 0.00
CA SER A 44 10.42 -5.55 0.29
C SER A 44 9.44 -5.01 1.31
N ASP A 45 9.87 -4.07 2.11
CA ASP A 45 8.99 -3.35 3.05
C ASP A 45 7.69 -2.85 2.39
N LYS A 46 7.70 -2.73 1.07
CA LYS A 46 6.52 -2.41 0.26
C LYS A 46 5.49 -3.55 0.16
N ASN A 47 5.86 -4.79 0.50
CA ASN A 47 5.00 -5.97 0.38
C ASN A 47 4.79 -6.72 1.69
N ILE A 48 5.09 -6.10 2.84
CA ILE A 48 4.90 -6.72 4.16
C ILE A 48 3.47 -7.25 4.33
N PHE A 49 2.50 -6.60 3.71
CA PHE A 49 1.10 -7.01 3.76
C PHE A 49 0.70 -8.01 2.67
N HIS A 50 1.51 -8.19 1.63
CA HIS A 50 1.10 -8.94 0.44
C HIS A 50 0.84 -10.41 0.71
N ASP A 51 1.54 -11.03 1.64
CA ASP A 51 1.36 -12.45 1.95
C ASP A 51 0.14 -12.75 2.80
N LYS A 52 -0.30 -11.76 3.55
CA LYS A 52 -1.32 -11.92 4.56
C LYS A 52 -2.62 -11.26 4.19
N ILE A 53 -2.55 -10.18 3.40
CA ILE A 53 -3.72 -9.49 2.87
C ILE A 53 -3.76 -9.71 1.36
N VAL A 54 -4.34 -10.83 0.97
CA VAL A 54 -4.38 -11.27 -0.43
C VAL A 54 -5.51 -10.62 -1.21
N SER A 55 -6.46 -9.96 -0.54
CA SER A 55 -7.62 -9.35 -1.18
C SER A 55 -7.95 -7.97 -0.62
N LEU A 56 -8.61 -7.16 -1.44
CA LEU A 56 -9.10 -5.85 -1.01
C LEU A 56 -10.18 -5.95 0.07
N ASP A 57 -11.01 -7.02 0.05
CA ASP A 57 -11.99 -7.28 1.11
C ASP A 57 -11.32 -7.47 2.47
N ARG A 58 -10.24 -8.19 2.51
CA ARG A 58 -9.49 -8.41 3.75
C ARG A 58 -8.83 -7.12 4.23
N LEU A 59 -8.25 -6.33 3.33
CA LEU A 59 -7.72 -5.03 3.66
C LEU A 59 -8.80 -4.12 4.24
N GLU A 60 -9.99 -4.08 3.64
CA GLU A 60 -11.14 -3.32 4.14
C GLU A 60 -11.47 -3.72 5.58
N ASN A 61 -11.65 -5.01 5.84
CA ASN A 61 -12.00 -5.52 7.17
C ASN A 61 -10.94 -5.18 8.22
N GLU A 62 -9.68 -5.39 7.91
CA GLU A 62 -8.57 -5.08 8.80
C GLU A 62 -8.45 -3.57 9.07
N MET A 63 -8.61 -2.74 8.05
CA MET A 63 -8.57 -1.29 8.21
C MET A 63 -9.73 -0.76 9.05
N LEU A 64 -10.95 -1.22 8.80
CA LEU A 64 -12.12 -0.76 9.54
C LEU A 64 -12.04 -1.12 11.03
N THR A 65 -11.45 -2.28 11.35
CA THR A 65 -11.16 -2.65 12.73
C THR A 65 -10.07 -1.79 13.37
N ALA A 66 -9.15 -1.28 12.56
CA ALA A 66 -8.01 -0.48 13.03
C ALA A 66 -8.34 0.99 13.27
N VAL A 67 -9.41 1.50 12.66
CA VAL A 67 -9.82 2.91 12.82
C VAL A 67 -10.15 3.23 14.28
N PRO A 68 -9.55 4.30 14.86
CA PRO A 68 -9.67 4.58 16.30
C PRO A 68 -10.97 5.28 16.72
N PHE A 69 -11.84 5.60 15.79
CA PHE A 69 -13.11 6.26 16.06
C PHE A 69 -14.30 5.39 15.57
N LYS A 70 -15.47 5.67 16.12
CA LYS A 70 -16.68 4.95 15.75
C LYS A 70 -17.15 5.35 14.35
N LEU A 71 -17.36 4.36 13.50
CA LEU A 71 -17.91 4.54 12.17
C LEU A 71 -19.40 4.14 12.18
N ASP A 72 -20.27 5.07 11.83
CA ASP A 72 -21.71 4.80 11.71
C ASP A 72 -22.02 4.00 10.45
N LYS A 73 -21.23 4.19 9.41
CA LYS A 73 -21.34 3.50 8.12
C LYS A 73 -19.96 3.13 7.59
N ASN A 74 -19.91 2.22 6.64
CA ASN A 74 -18.66 1.85 5.99
C ASN A 74 -18.17 3.00 5.09
N PRO A 75 -17.03 3.66 5.43
CA PRO A 75 -16.54 4.81 4.68
C PRO A 75 -16.14 4.49 3.25
N LEU A 76 -15.83 3.22 2.94
CA LEU A 76 -15.45 2.81 1.59
C LEU A 76 -16.66 2.66 0.67
N LYS A 77 -17.82 2.37 1.21
CA LYS A 77 -19.08 2.17 0.46
C LYS A 77 -20.01 3.39 0.52
N ASP A 78 -19.87 4.21 1.54
CA ASP A 78 -20.66 5.42 1.71
C ASP A 78 -20.12 6.56 0.84
N LYS A 79 -21.03 7.30 0.23
CA LYS A 79 -20.72 8.48 -0.58
C LYS A 79 -20.52 9.76 0.26
N SER A 80 -20.54 9.65 1.58
CA SER A 80 -20.37 10.79 2.49
C SER A 80 -19.06 11.54 2.21
N ARG A 81 -19.14 12.85 2.27
CA ARG A 81 -17.99 13.77 2.17
C ARG A 81 -17.44 14.19 3.53
N LYS A 82 -17.87 13.55 4.62
CA LYS A 82 -17.30 13.79 5.94
C LYS A 82 -15.79 13.58 5.89
N GLY A 83 -15.03 14.50 6.47
CA GLY A 83 -13.57 14.50 6.40
C GLY A 83 -12.94 13.17 6.84
N GLU A 84 -13.43 12.60 7.95
CA GLU A 84 -12.96 11.32 8.46
C GLU A 84 -13.17 10.16 7.48
N TYR A 85 -14.30 10.12 6.79
CA TYR A 85 -14.59 9.11 5.78
C TYR A 85 -13.72 9.27 4.54
N VAL A 86 -13.49 10.50 4.13
CA VAL A 86 -12.58 10.81 3.01
C VAL A 86 -11.15 10.40 3.36
N ASP A 87 -10.71 10.68 4.57
CA ASP A 87 -9.37 10.32 5.03
C ASP A 87 -9.17 8.80 5.04
N VAL A 88 -10.14 8.04 5.55
CA VAL A 88 -10.08 6.57 5.53
C VAL A 88 -10.03 6.03 4.09
N ARG A 89 -10.82 6.58 3.18
CA ARG A 89 -10.76 6.18 1.75
C ARG A 89 -9.40 6.48 1.12
N CYS A 90 -8.83 7.64 1.41
CA CYS A 90 -7.50 8.02 0.91
C CYS A 90 -6.42 7.08 1.45
N ILE A 91 -6.47 6.71 2.72
CA ILE A 91 -5.55 5.76 3.34
C ILE A 91 -5.71 4.37 2.72
N PHE A 92 -6.94 3.91 2.51
CA PHE A 92 -7.22 2.64 1.84
C PHE A 92 -6.60 2.59 0.44
N CYS A 93 -6.84 3.61 -0.37
CA CYS A 93 -6.27 3.70 -1.72
C CYS A 93 -4.75 3.70 -1.70
N TYR A 94 -4.16 4.47 -0.80
CA TYR A 94 -2.71 4.57 -0.66
C TYR A 94 -2.08 3.22 -0.27
N ILE A 95 -2.62 2.56 0.73
CA ILE A 95 -2.12 1.24 1.15
C ILE A 95 -2.30 0.22 0.04
N ALA A 96 -3.48 0.15 -0.57
CA ALA A 96 -3.78 -0.82 -1.62
C ALA A 96 -2.86 -0.64 -2.84
N CYS A 97 -2.70 0.59 -3.32
CA CYS A 97 -1.93 0.87 -4.54
C CYS A 97 -0.42 0.95 -4.29
N LYS A 98 0.01 1.68 -3.25
CA LYS A 98 1.43 1.99 -3.03
C LYS A 98 2.15 0.94 -2.19
N MET A 99 1.46 0.31 -1.25
CA MET A 99 2.07 -0.65 -0.34
C MET A 99 1.80 -2.10 -0.73
N MET A 100 0.63 -2.40 -1.26
CA MET A 100 0.24 -3.75 -1.68
C MET A 100 0.38 -4.01 -3.17
N GLY A 101 0.52 -2.98 -3.99
CA GLY A 101 0.72 -3.09 -5.42
C GLY A 101 -0.52 -3.42 -6.25
N PHE A 102 -1.73 -3.23 -5.72
CA PHE A 102 -2.95 -3.34 -6.51
C PHE A 102 -3.00 -2.25 -7.59
N SER A 103 -3.55 -2.60 -8.76
CA SER A 103 -3.71 -1.64 -9.84
C SER A 103 -4.76 -0.58 -9.51
N LEU A 104 -4.60 0.61 -10.10
CA LEU A 104 -5.58 1.69 -9.98
C LEU A 104 -6.97 1.26 -10.44
N ILE A 105 -7.03 0.45 -11.49
CA ILE A 105 -8.28 -0.08 -12.04
C ILE A 105 -8.97 -1.03 -11.06
N SER A 106 -8.20 -1.94 -10.45
CA SER A 106 -8.73 -2.90 -9.45
C SER A 106 -9.30 -2.19 -8.23
N VAL A 107 -8.57 -1.21 -7.69
CA VAL A 107 -9.02 -0.41 -6.54
C VAL A 107 -10.23 0.45 -6.91
N GLY A 108 -10.21 1.04 -8.12
CA GLY A 108 -11.34 1.81 -8.63
C GLY A 108 -12.62 0.97 -8.76
N ARG A 109 -12.53 -0.22 -9.31
CA ARG A 109 -13.67 -1.16 -9.38
C ARG A 109 -14.20 -1.52 -8.00
N TYR A 110 -13.31 -1.78 -7.08
CA TYR A 110 -13.68 -2.13 -5.70
C TYR A 110 -14.47 -1.01 -5.01
N LEU A 111 -14.03 0.24 -5.18
CA LEU A 111 -14.67 1.41 -4.59
C LEU A 111 -15.81 1.99 -5.44
N GLY A 112 -16.06 1.47 -6.64
CA GLY A 112 -17.02 2.02 -7.58
C GLY A 112 -16.62 3.39 -8.09
N LYS A 113 -15.33 3.62 -8.32
CA LYS A 113 -14.74 4.87 -8.80
C LYS A 113 -13.84 4.64 -10.02
N ASP A 114 -13.66 5.68 -10.81
CA ASP A 114 -12.71 5.62 -11.93
C ASP A 114 -11.24 5.67 -11.43
N HIS A 115 -10.32 5.26 -12.29
CA HIS A 115 -8.89 5.27 -11.96
C HIS A 115 -8.34 6.68 -11.69
N THR A 116 -8.90 7.70 -12.31
CA THR A 116 -8.52 9.10 -12.10
C THR A 116 -8.80 9.54 -10.67
N SER A 117 -9.97 9.16 -10.14
CA SER A 117 -10.33 9.40 -8.74
C SER A 117 -9.35 8.73 -7.79
N ILE A 118 -8.91 7.51 -8.10
CA ILE A 118 -7.91 6.79 -7.28
C ILE A 118 -6.55 7.49 -7.33
N ILE A 119 -6.13 7.99 -8.47
CA ILE A 119 -4.90 8.80 -8.59
C ILE A 119 -4.96 10.02 -7.68
N HIS A 120 -6.07 10.75 -7.70
CA HIS A 120 -6.27 11.93 -6.86
C HIS A 120 -6.26 11.59 -5.37
N MET A 121 -6.91 10.49 -4.98
CA MET A 121 -6.90 10.03 -3.59
C MET A 121 -5.49 9.66 -3.12
N ASN A 122 -4.71 8.98 -3.95
CA ASN A 122 -3.32 8.64 -3.63
C ASN A 122 -2.44 9.88 -3.47
N LYS A 123 -2.56 10.85 -4.37
CA LYS A 123 -1.83 12.12 -4.26
C LYS A 123 -2.23 12.89 -3.01
N ARG A 124 -3.52 12.94 -2.71
CA ARG A 124 -4.03 13.58 -1.50
C ARG A 124 -3.47 12.92 -0.24
N ALA A 125 -3.50 11.59 -0.17
CA ALA A 125 -2.93 10.85 0.96
C ALA A 125 -1.44 11.15 1.13
N GLN A 126 -0.67 11.12 0.07
CA GLN A 126 0.75 11.42 0.11
C GLN A 126 1.03 12.86 0.59
N ASN A 127 0.27 13.82 0.11
CA ASN A 127 0.39 15.21 0.55
C ASN A 127 0.04 15.37 2.03
N LEU A 128 -1.05 14.76 2.48
CA LEU A 128 -1.50 14.86 3.87
C LEU A 128 -0.57 14.14 4.84
N ILE A 129 0.05 13.06 4.46
CA ILE A 129 1.10 12.39 5.25
C ILE A 129 2.26 13.36 5.53
N ASN A 130 2.59 14.21 4.57
CA ASN A 130 3.70 15.16 4.69
C ASN A 130 3.31 16.50 5.36
N THR A 131 2.03 16.86 5.38
CA THR A 131 1.59 18.22 5.75
C THR A 131 0.57 18.28 6.88
N ASP A 132 -0.12 17.18 7.18
CA ASP A 132 -1.19 17.15 8.19
C ASP A 132 -0.87 16.10 9.27
N GLU A 133 -0.58 16.58 10.48
CA GLU A 133 -0.24 15.71 11.62
C GLU A 133 -1.40 14.80 12.04
N ARG A 134 -2.64 15.25 11.91
CA ARG A 134 -3.83 14.46 12.25
C ARG A 134 -3.98 13.29 11.28
N PHE A 135 -3.81 13.54 10.00
CA PHE A 135 -3.85 12.50 8.97
C PHE A 135 -2.69 11.50 9.15
N LEU A 136 -1.49 12.01 9.40
CA LEU A 136 -0.32 11.17 9.66
C LEU A 136 -0.53 10.27 10.89
N SER A 137 -1.10 10.81 11.96
CA SER A 137 -1.41 10.03 13.17
C SER A 137 -2.42 8.92 12.88
N LEU A 138 -3.48 9.22 12.14
CA LEU A 138 -4.46 8.22 11.72
C LEU A 138 -3.82 7.14 10.84
N PHE A 139 -3.01 7.54 9.88
CA PHE A 139 -2.27 6.63 9.01
C PHE A 139 -1.36 5.70 9.81
N LYS A 140 -0.60 6.23 10.76
CA LYS A 140 0.28 5.44 11.62
C LYS A 140 -0.48 4.43 12.48
N ILE A 141 -1.60 4.82 13.07
CA ILE A 141 -2.45 3.93 13.87
C ILE A 141 -2.95 2.76 13.02
N ILE A 142 -3.46 3.03 11.84
CA ILE A 142 -3.93 1.99 10.91
C ILE A 142 -2.77 1.09 10.48
N TYR A 143 -1.66 1.69 10.07
CA TYR A 143 -0.47 0.98 9.63
C TYR A 143 0.08 0.02 10.70
N GLU A 144 0.22 0.50 11.92
CA GLU A 144 0.74 -0.30 13.05
C GLU A 144 -0.18 -1.48 13.38
N LYS A 145 -1.49 -1.27 13.38
CA LYS A 145 -2.46 -2.35 13.62
C LYS A 145 -2.46 -3.39 12.50
N LEU A 146 -2.31 -2.98 11.24
CA LEU A 146 -2.16 -3.90 10.11
C LEU A 146 -0.88 -4.73 10.23
N ASN A 147 0.22 -4.15 10.68
CA ASN A 147 1.46 -4.88 10.94
C ASN A 147 1.31 -5.89 12.08
N ILE A 148 0.68 -5.52 13.18
CA ILE A 148 0.45 -6.41 14.33
C ILE A 148 -0.42 -7.60 13.93
N THR A 149 -1.51 -7.38 13.22
CA THR A 149 -2.37 -8.46 12.72
C THR A 149 -1.63 -9.34 11.72
N ALA A 150 -0.75 -8.74 10.94
CA ALA A 150 0.13 -9.48 10.03
C ALA A 150 1.09 -10.40 10.81
N ASP A 151 1.70 -9.94 11.88
CA ASP A 151 2.61 -10.74 12.71
C ASP A 151 1.88 -11.83 13.50
N ALA A 152 0.70 -11.53 14.04
CA ALA A 152 -0.13 -12.50 14.75
C ALA A 152 -0.62 -13.65 13.87
N GLY A 153 -0.73 -13.47 12.56
CA GLY A 153 -1.08 -14.50 11.60
C GLY A 153 0.06 -15.46 11.24
N THR A 154 1.25 -15.26 11.79
CA THR A 154 2.45 -16.09 11.52
C THR A 154 2.70 -17.18 12.56
N ILE A 155 1.88 -17.30 13.56
CA ILE A 155 1.98 -18.37 14.56
C ILE A 155 1.31 -19.65 14.02
#